data_451c104f92edbafd08d7f58ca2bc49a0
#
_entry.id   451c104f92edbafd08d7f58ca2bc49a0
#
_cell.length_a   1.000
_cell.length_b   1.000
_cell.length_c   1.000
_cell.angle_alpha   90.00
_cell.angle_beta   90.00
_cell.angle_gamma   90.00
#
_symmetry.space_group_name_H-M   'P 1'
#
loop_
_entity.id
_entity.type
_entity.pdbx_description
1 polymer ?
#
loop_
_entity_poly.entity_id
_entity_poly.type
_entity_poly.pdbx_seq_one_letter_code
_entity_poly.pdbx_strand_id
1 'polypeptide(L)'
;FSKNFGLYNERVGAFTLVAENAEIASTALTQVKSIIRTLYSNPASHGGATVATVLNDAQLRQEWENELTEMRERIKKMRHLFVQLLKEYGAEQDFSFIMEQNGMFSFSGLSPEQVDRLKEEFAIYAVRSGRINVAGITEDNIRYLCESIVKVL
;
A
#
# COMPACT_ATOMS: atom_id res chain seq x y z
N PHE A 1 -4.00 -2.99 -10.10
CA PHE A 1 -5.14 -2.13 -9.75
C PHE A 1 -5.82 -2.56 -8.44
N SER A 2 -5.14 -3.42 -7.64
CA SER A 2 -5.71 -3.92 -6.38
C SER A 2 -6.02 -2.82 -5.37
N LYS A 3 -5.16 -1.79 -5.26
CA LYS A 3 -5.29 -0.72 -4.23
C LYS A 3 -5.99 0.52 -4.79
N ASN A 4 -5.49 1.02 -5.89
CA ASN A 4 -5.95 2.28 -6.48
C ASN A 4 -7.33 2.21 -7.18
N PHE A 5 -7.84 1.00 -7.43
CA PHE A 5 -9.22 0.75 -7.91
C PHE A 5 -10.02 -0.16 -6.97
N GLY A 6 -9.42 -0.65 -5.87
CA GLY A 6 -10.08 -1.60 -4.98
C GLY A 6 -10.34 -2.99 -5.60
N LEU A 7 -9.70 -3.30 -6.73
CA LEU A 7 -9.95 -4.53 -7.52
C LEU A 7 -9.08 -5.70 -7.06
N TYR A 8 -9.02 -5.98 -5.76
CA TYR A 8 -8.17 -7.04 -5.19
C TYR A 8 -8.47 -8.41 -5.75
N ASN A 9 -9.77 -8.72 -5.92
CA ASN A 9 -10.24 -10.04 -6.37
C ASN A 9 -10.11 -10.23 -7.88
N GLU A 10 -10.05 -9.15 -8.64
CA GLU A 10 -9.96 -9.19 -10.11
C GLU A 10 -8.58 -9.61 -10.62
N ARG A 11 -7.54 -9.55 -9.78
CA ARG A 11 -6.16 -9.93 -10.13
C ARG A 11 -5.65 -9.22 -11.39
N VAL A 12 -6.01 -7.95 -11.57
CA VAL A 12 -5.69 -7.12 -12.75
C VAL A 12 -4.59 -6.12 -12.44
N GLY A 13 -3.68 -5.96 -13.38
CA GLY A 13 -2.59 -4.99 -13.32
C GLY A 13 -2.06 -4.69 -14.71
N ALA A 14 -1.15 -3.75 -14.82
CA ALA A 14 -0.41 -3.45 -16.05
C ALA A 14 1.07 -3.84 -15.86
N PHE A 15 1.56 -4.68 -16.76
CA PHE A 15 2.98 -5.00 -16.86
C PHE A 15 3.58 -4.22 -18.02
N THR A 16 4.64 -3.48 -17.74
CA THR A 16 5.35 -2.69 -18.75
C THR A 16 6.81 -3.10 -18.75
N LEU A 17 7.34 -3.42 -19.93
CA LEU A 17 8.75 -3.69 -20.17
C LEU A 17 9.33 -2.60 -21.08
N VAL A 18 10.36 -1.93 -20.62
CA VAL A 18 11.15 -1.01 -21.43
C VAL A 18 12.37 -1.76 -21.95
N ALA A 19 12.59 -1.73 -23.25
CA ALA A 19 13.72 -2.38 -23.91
C ALA A 19 14.54 -1.35 -24.69
N GLU A 20 15.77 -1.73 -25.04
CA GLU A 20 16.71 -0.87 -25.75
C GLU A 20 16.18 -0.39 -27.11
N ASN A 21 15.44 -1.25 -27.81
CA ASN A 21 14.81 -0.93 -29.10
C ASN A 21 13.53 -1.74 -29.33
N ALA A 22 12.81 -1.42 -30.41
CA ALA A 22 11.53 -2.03 -30.75
C ALA A 22 11.64 -3.53 -31.07
N GLU A 23 12.75 -4.00 -31.67
CA GLU A 23 12.95 -5.40 -32.01
C GLU A 23 13.09 -6.25 -30.74
N ILE A 24 13.91 -5.82 -29.79
CA ILE A 24 14.08 -6.45 -28.49
C ILE A 24 12.76 -6.44 -27.72
N ALA A 25 12.04 -5.31 -27.71
CA ALA A 25 10.72 -5.21 -27.07
C ALA A 25 9.71 -6.21 -27.66
N SER A 26 9.68 -6.34 -29.00
CA SER A 26 8.80 -7.28 -29.70
C SER A 26 9.14 -8.74 -29.35
N THR A 27 10.42 -9.08 -29.35
CA THR A 27 10.90 -10.41 -28.99
C THR A 27 10.53 -10.75 -27.53
N ALA A 28 10.81 -9.82 -26.60
CA ALA A 28 10.44 -9.99 -25.19
C ALA A 28 8.93 -10.17 -25.00
N LEU A 29 8.10 -9.41 -25.73
CA LEU A 29 6.65 -9.54 -25.69
C LEU A 29 6.16 -10.94 -26.11
N THR A 30 6.82 -11.58 -27.09
CA THR A 30 6.48 -12.97 -27.47
C THR A 30 6.72 -13.95 -26.32
N GLN A 31 7.81 -13.77 -25.57
CA GLN A 31 8.12 -14.59 -24.39
C GLN A 31 7.11 -14.37 -23.28
N VAL A 32 6.76 -13.11 -22.99
CA VAL A 32 5.72 -12.77 -22.00
C VAL A 32 4.39 -13.41 -22.36
N LYS A 33 3.96 -13.33 -23.64
CA LYS A 33 2.73 -13.98 -24.13
C LYS A 33 2.78 -15.50 -23.98
N SER A 34 3.92 -16.13 -24.25
CA SER A 34 4.11 -17.58 -24.07
C SER A 34 3.96 -17.99 -22.60
N ILE A 35 4.58 -17.23 -21.68
CA ILE A 35 4.48 -17.47 -20.25
C ILE A 35 3.03 -17.32 -19.78
N ILE A 36 2.33 -16.27 -20.16
CA ILE A 36 0.92 -16.02 -19.83
C ILE A 36 0.07 -17.19 -20.33
N ARG A 37 0.29 -17.62 -21.58
CA ARG A 37 -0.44 -18.75 -22.18
C ARG A 37 -0.28 -20.01 -21.34
N THR A 38 0.89 -20.27 -20.82
CA THR A 38 1.19 -21.45 -20.00
C THR A 38 0.57 -21.35 -18.61
N LEU A 39 0.58 -20.17 -17.99
CA LEU A 39 0.11 -19.96 -16.62
C LEU A 39 -1.43 -20.00 -16.50
N TYR A 40 -2.15 -19.28 -17.35
CA TYR A 40 -3.61 -19.12 -17.25
C TYR A 40 -4.32 -18.79 -18.57
N SER A 41 -3.65 -18.97 -19.69
CA SER A 41 -4.15 -18.79 -21.07
C SER A 41 -4.42 -17.34 -21.45
N ASN A 42 -5.35 -16.66 -20.80
CA ASN A 42 -5.68 -15.23 -21.02
C ASN A 42 -6.03 -14.56 -19.69
N PRO A 43 -5.72 -13.27 -19.52
CA PRO A 43 -6.24 -12.46 -18.41
C PRO A 43 -7.77 -12.44 -18.43
N ALA A 44 -8.39 -12.43 -17.25
CA ALA A 44 -9.82 -12.21 -17.11
C ALA A 44 -10.17 -10.79 -17.61
N SER A 45 -11.24 -10.69 -18.42
CA SER A 45 -11.58 -9.43 -19.09
C SER A 45 -12.23 -8.39 -18.18
N HIS A 46 -13.01 -8.82 -17.17
CA HIS A 46 -13.84 -7.94 -16.34
C HIS A 46 -13.04 -6.84 -15.65
N GLY A 47 -12.00 -7.17 -14.89
CA GLY A 47 -11.19 -6.17 -14.21
C GLY A 47 -10.47 -5.20 -15.15
N GLY A 48 -9.95 -5.72 -16.28
CA GLY A 48 -9.33 -4.90 -17.32
C GLY A 48 -10.33 -3.94 -17.99
N ALA A 49 -11.53 -4.41 -18.30
CA ALA A 49 -12.61 -3.60 -18.86
C ALA A 49 -13.07 -2.52 -17.89
N THR A 50 -13.21 -2.84 -16.61
CA THR A 50 -13.57 -1.84 -15.56
C THR A 50 -12.54 -0.71 -15.52
N VAL A 51 -11.25 -1.02 -15.45
CA VAL A 51 -10.18 0.00 -15.45
C VAL A 51 -10.19 0.81 -16.74
N ALA A 52 -10.32 0.14 -17.91
CA ALA A 52 -10.34 0.82 -19.21
C ALA A 52 -11.55 1.77 -19.34
N THR A 53 -12.72 1.36 -18.86
CA THR A 53 -13.92 2.21 -18.87
C THR A 53 -13.69 3.48 -18.06
N VAL A 54 -13.20 3.38 -16.84
CA VAL A 54 -12.95 4.53 -15.97
C VAL A 54 -11.89 5.46 -16.58
N LEU A 55 -10.79 4.91 -17.07
CA LEU A 55 -9.66 5.73 -17.56
C LEU A 55 -9.92 6.38 -18.93
N ASN A 56 -10.84 5.84 -19.74
CA ASN A 56 -11.18 6.38 -21.06
C ASN A 56 -12.36 7.37 -21.02
N ASP A 57 -13.11 7.42 -19.95
CA ASP A 57 -14.17 8.42 -19.75
C ASP A 57 -13.63 9.56 -18.88
N ALA A 58 -13.72 10.80 -19.38
CA ALA A 58 -13.14 11.96 -18.71
C ALA A 58 -13.78 12.26 -17.35
N GLN A 59 -15.08 12.04 -17.21
CA GLN A 59 -15.81 12.28 -15.96
C GLN A 59 -15.47 11.22 -14.92
N LEU A 60 -15.56 9.95 -15.28
CA LEU A 60 -15.24 8.83 -14.39
C LEU A 60 -13.76 8.87 -13.95
N ARG A 61 -12.87 9.22 -14.87
CA ARG A 61 -11.46 9.40 -14.55
C ARG A 61 -11.24 10.52 -13.53
N GLN A 62 -11.92 11.66 -13.70
CA GLN A 62 -11.79 12.77 -12.75
C GLN A 62 -12.34 12.40 -11.36
N GLU A 63 -13.45 11.69 -11.30
CA GLU A 63 -14.01 11.18 -10.04
C GLU A 63 -13.02 10.23 -9.35
N TRP A 64 -12.45 9.28 -10.08
CA TRP A 64 -11.43 8.36 -9.56
C TRP A 64 -10.17 9.09 -9.09
N GLU A 65 -9.67 10.08 -9.83
CA GLU A 65 -8.50 10.89 -9.42
C GLU A 65 -8.77 11.69 -8.14
N ASN A 66 -9.99 12.20 -7.95
CA ASN A 66 -10.40 12.92 -6.75
C ASN A 66 -10.44 11.98 -5.53
N GLU A 67 -11.07 10.81 -5.65
CA GLU A 67 -11.12 9.81 -4.57
C GLU A 67 -9.72 9.31 -4.18
N LEU A 68 -8.86 9.04 -5.16
CA LEU A 68 -7.47 8.65 -4.88
C LEU A 68 -6.71 9.76 -4.16
N THR A 69 -6.95 11.02 -4.53
CA THR A 69 -6.31 12.16 -3.88
C THR A 69 -6.73 12.24 -2.42
N GLU A 70 -8.01 12.11 -2.13
CA GLU A 70 -8.53 12.10 -0.76
C GLU A 70 -7.90 10.98 0.09
N MET A 71 -7.90 9.75 -0.42
CA MET A 71 -7.27 8.60 0.26
C MET A 71 -5.76 8.82 0.50
N ARG A 72 -5.04 9.33 -0.49
CA ARG A 72 -3.60 9.60 -0.41
C ARG A 72 -3.28 10.65 0.65
N GLU A 73 -4.01 11.78 0.63
CA GLU A 73 -3.78 12.86 1.60
C GLU A 73 -4.14 12.43 3.03
N ARG A 74 -5.18 11.61 3.20
CA ARG A 74 -5.52 11.01 4.49
C ARG A 74 -4.38 10.12 5.01
N ILE A 75 -3.86 9.22 4.17
CA ILE A 75 -2.73 8.35 4.55
C ILE A 75 -1.51 9.17 4.93
N LYS A 76 -1.20 10.22 4.16
CA LYS A 76 -0.10 11.13 4.44
C LYS A 76 -0.29 11.86 5.78
N LYS A 77 -1.49 12.38 6.03
CA LYS A 77 -1.86 12.99 7.33
C LYS A 77 -1.62 12.02 8.48
N MET A 78 -2.08 10.77 8.34
CA MET A 78 -1.91 9.77 9.40
C MET A 78 -0.43 9.42 9.65
N ARG A 79 0.43 9.40 8.63
CA ARG A 79 1.88 9.22 8.81
C ARG A 79 2.50 10.34 9.64
N HIS A 80 2.19 11.58 9.31
CA HIS A 80 2.70 12.73 10.06
C HIS A 80 2.21 12.71 11.50
N LEU A 81 0.93 12.50 11.71
CA LEU A 81 0.35 12.44 13.06
C LEU A 81 0.91 11.29 13.88
N PHE A 82 1.15 10.13 13.27
CA PHE A 82 1.75 8.97 13.91
C PHE A 82 3.17 9.29 14.44
N VAL A 83 4.02 9.87 13.60
CA VAL A 83 5.38 10.25 14.00
C VAL A 83 5.37 11.34 15.06
N GLN A 84 4.49 12.33 14.92
CA GLN A 84 4.32 13.40 15.92
C GLN A 84 3.92 12.84 17.29
N LEU A 85 2.89 11.98 17.34
CA LEU A 85 2.40 11.41 18.59
C LEU A 85 3.42 10.48 19.26
N LEU A 86 4.16 9.67 18.51
CA LEU A 86 5.24 8.85 19.08
C LEU A 86 6.27 9.73 19.79
N LYS A 87 6.66 10.85 19.18
CA LYS A 87 7.57 11.79 19.79
C LYS A 87 6.96 12.48 21.02
N GLU A 88 5.70 12.91 20.95
CA GLU A 88 4.99 13.53 22.07
C GLU A 88 4.85 12.57 23.27
N TYR A 89 4.65 11.28 23.02
CA TYR A 89 4.56 10.26 24.09
C TYR A 89 5.92 9.77 24.59
N GLY A 90 7.02 10.32 24.09
CA GLY A 90 8.36 10.10 24.62
C GLY A 90 9.11 8.93 23.98
N ALA A 91 8.80 8.55 22.74
CA ALA A 91 9.63 7.61 22.00
C ALA A 91 11.04 8.20 21.82
N GLU A 92 12.06 7.49 22.33
CA GLU A 92 13.46 7.88 22.14
C GLU A 92 13.98 7.54 20.74
N GLN A 93 13.42 6.49 20.15
CA GLN A 93 13.72 6.08 18.77
C GLN A 93 13.17 7.11 17.77
N ASP A 94 13.96 7.44 16.75
CA ASP A 94 13.50 8.29 15.65
C ASP A 94 12.63 7.49 14.67
N PHE A 95 11.39 7.96 14.50
CA PHE A 95 10.42 7.41 13.55
C PHE A 95 10.21 8.30 12.32
N SER A 96 11.01 9.35 12.12
CA SER A 96 10.85 10.30 11.00
C SER A 96 10.89 9.63 9.62
N PHE A 97 11.65 8.54 9.48
CA PHE A 97 11.73 7.75 8.25
C PHE A 97 10.37 7.25 7.74
N ILE A 98 9.36 7.13 8.63
CA ILE A 98 8.01 6.72 8.23
C ILE A 98 7.36 7.78 7.33
N MET A 99 7.69 9.06 7.51
CA MET A 99 7.16 10.15 6.68
C MET A 99 7.67 10.10 5.24
N GLU A 100 8.86 9.53 5.02
CA GLU A 100 9.45 9.36 3.69
C GLU A 100 8.92 8.14 2.92
N GLN A 101 8.21 7.23 3.61
CA GLN A 101 7.63 6.05 3.00
C GLN A 101 6.33 6.40 2.26
N ASN A 102 6.04 5.67 1.18
CA ASN A 102 4.86 5.88 0.35
C ASN A 102 3.92 4.67 0.34
N GLY A 103 2.68 4.89 -0.09
CA GLY A 103 1.66 3.86 -0.18
C GLY A 103 0.99 3.56 1.17
N MET A 104 0.14 2.54 1.21
CA MET A 104 -0.67 2.22 2.39
C MET A 104 0.08 1.40 3.46
N PHE A 105 1.24 0.85 3.15
CA PHE A 105 2.03 0.06 4.09
C PHE A 105 3.30 0.80 4.50
N SER A 106 3.74 0.55 5.74
CA SER A 106 5.02 1.02 6.27
C SER A 106 5.71 -0.07 7.07
N PHE A 107 7.03 -0.04 7.08
CA PHE A 107 7.81 -0.73 8.10
C PHE A 107 8.00 0.23 9.26
N SER A 108 7.57 -0.21 10.45
CA SER A 108 7.61 0.62 11.67
C SER A 108 8.99 0.64 12.34
N GLY A 109 9.87 -0.30 12.00
CA GLY A 109 11.15 -0.49 12.70
C GLY A 109 11.03 -1.26 14.02
N LEU A 110 9.83 -1.70 14.40
CA LEU A 110 9.62 -2.52 15.59
C LEU A 110 10.22 -3.93 15.41
N SER A 111 10.83 -4.44 16.45
CA SER A 111 11.32 -5.82 16.48
C SER A 111 10.15 -6.83 16.55
N PRO A 112 10.40 -8.11 16.19
CA PRO A 112 9.41 -9.17 16.35
C PRO A 112 8.87 -9.29 17.78
N GLU A 113 9.74 -9.12 18.78
CA GLU A 113 9.40 -9.20 20.20
C GLU A 113 8.49 -8.03 20.62
N GLN A 114 8.76 -6.83 20.14
CA GLN A 114 7.92 -5.65 20.37
C GLN A 114 6.54 -5.81 19.72
N VAL A 115 6.48 -6.41 18.51
CA VAL A 115 5.21 -6.72 17.84
C VAL A 115 4.42 -7.79 18.60
N ASP A 116 5.09 -8.82 19.11
CA ASP A 116 4.45 -9.86 19.94
C ASP A 116 3.87 -9.24 21.23
N ARG A 117 4.61 -8.35 21.91
CA ARG A 117 4.11 -7.60 23.08
C ARG A 117 2.92 -6.69 22.75
N LEU A 118 2.92 -5.99 21.61
CA LEU A 118 1.76 -5.21 21.16
C LEU A 118 0.50 -6.06 21.05
N LYS A 119 0.63 -7.28 20.55
CA LYS A 119 -0.48 -8.23 20.43
C LYS A 119 -0.95 -8.72 21.79
N GLU A 120 -0.03 -9.16 22.66
CA GLU A 120 -0.34 -9.82 23.92
C GLU A 120 -0.83 -8.85 24.99
N GLU A 121 -0.18 -7.68 25.09
CA GLU A 121 -0.45 -6.70 26.15
C GLU A 121 -1.54 -5.68 25.74
N PHE A 122 -1.67 -5.37 24.45
CA PHE A 122 -2.50 -4.27 23.95
C PHE A 122 -3.53 -4.68 22.89
N ALA A 123 -3.61 -5.96 22.50
CA ALA A 123 -4.49 -6.46 21.43
C ALA A 123 -4.31 -5.72 20.10
N ILE A 124 -3.09 -5.25 19.80
CA ILE A 124 -2.73 -4.58 18.55
C ILE A 124 -2.05 -5.60 17.63
N TYR A 125 -2.67 -5.84 16.47
CA TYR A 125 -2.26 -6.86 15.53
C TYR A 125 -1.47 -6.24 14.37
N ALA A 126 -0.16 -6.41 14.36
CA ALA A 126 0.73 -6.05 13.28
C ALA A 126 1.41 -7.31 12.70
N VAL A 127 2.00 -7.19 11.52
CA VAL A 127 2.81 -8.28 10.97
C VAL A 127 4.13 -8.35 11.75
N ARG A 128 4.55 -9.55 12.16
CA ARG A 128 5.73 -9.77 13.01
C ARG A 128 7.03 -9.18 12.46
N SER A 129 7.07 -8.91 11.15
CA SER A 129 8.17 -8.17 10.52
C SER A 129 8.19 -6.65 10.80
N GLY A 130 7.27 -6.14 11.61
CA GLY A 130 7.11 -4.70 11.86
C GLY A 130 6.35 -3.95 10.76
N ARG A 131 5.78 -4.64 9.77
CA ARG A 131 4.97 -4.00 8.73
C ARG A 131 3.59 -3.65 9.27
N ILE A 132 3.21 -2.40 9.12
CA ILE A 132 1.89 -1.85 9.50
C ILE A 132 1.10 -1.37 8.28
N ASN A 133 -0.22 -1.34 8.42
CA ASN A 133 -1.11 -0.73 7.42
C ASN A 133 -1.53 0.66 7.87
N VAL A 134 -0.90 1.68 7.30
CA VAL A 134 -1.20 3.09 7.65
C VAL A 134 -2.64 3.48 7.29
N ALA A 135 -3.22 2.86 6.25
CA ALA A 135 -4.62 3.11 5.89
C ALA A 135 -5.62 2.62 6.96
N GLY A 136 -5.21 1.70 7.84
CA GLY A 136 -6.00 1.27 8.99
C GLY A 136 -5.89 2.17 10.22
N ILE A 137 -4.98 3.15 10.20
CA ILE A 137 -4.86 4.16 11.26
C ILE A 137 -5.94 5.23 11.06
N THR A 138 -6.64 5.56 12.13
CA THR A 138 -7.70 6.58 12.18
C THR A 138 -7.45 7.56 13.32
N GLU A 139 -8.15 8.69 13.32
CA GLU A 139 -8.07 9.66 14.43
C GLU A 139 -8.53 9.05 15.77
N ASP A 140 -9.41 8.04 15.73
CA ASP A 140 -9.92 7.37 16.92
C ASP A 140 -8.94 6.37 17.53
N ASN A 141 -8.12 5.69 16.70
CA ASN A 141 -7.25 4.62 17.18
C ASN A 141 -5.77 5.02 17.31
N ILE A 142 -5.35 6.12 16.67
CA ILE A 142 -3.93 6.50 16.57
C ILE A 142 -3.29 6.78 17.93
N ARG A 143 -4.02 7.39 18.88
CA ARG A 143 -3.50 7.71 20.20
C ARG A 143 -3.19 6.44 20.98
N TYR A 144 -4.15 5.52 21.04
CA TYR A 144 -3.97 4.22 21.67
C TYR A 144 -2.82 3.43 21.07
N LEU A 145 -2.72 3.45 19.72
CA LEU A 145 -1.64 2.80 19.00
C LEU A 145 -0.26 3.37 19.40
N CYS A 146 -0.10 4.69 19.40
CA CYS A 146 1.17 5.33 19.72
C CYS A 146 1.57 5.17 21.18
N GLU A 147 0.63 5.31 22.12
CA GLU A 147 0.87 5.04 23.54
C GLU A 147 1.33 3.60 23.80
N SER A 148 0.70 2.65 23.11
CA SER A 148 1.05 1.23 23.24
C SER A 148 2.41 0.93 22.65
N ILE A 149 2.75 1.53 21.51
CA ILE A 149 4.08 1.39 20.89
C ILE A 149 5.16 1.89 21.84
N VAL A 150 4.99 3.07 22.44
CA VAL A 150 5.99 3.64 23.36
C VAL A 150 6.22 2.73 24.56
N LYS A 151 5.20 2.01 25.05
CA LYS A 151 5.32 1.05 26.19
C LYS A 151 6.09 -0.23 25.84
N VAL A 152 6.24 -0.57 24.59
CA VAL A 152 6.96 -1.77 24.15
C VAL A 152 8.35 -1.46 23.60
N LEU A 153 8.70 -0.19 23.38
CA LEU A 153 10.04 0.25 23.02
C LEU A 153 11.02 0.06 24.17
#